data_53a4032e323eba36f709b38a60f6d2f0
#
_entry.id   53a4032e323eba36f709b38a60f6d2f0
#
_cell.length_a   1.000
_cell.length_b   1.000
_cell.length_c   1.000
_cell.angle_alpha   90.00
_cell.angle_beta   90.00
_cell.angle_gamma   90.00
#
_symmetry.space_group_name_H-M   'P 1'
#
loop_
_entity.id
_entity.type
_entity.pdbx_description
1 polymer ?
#
loop_
_entity_poly.entity_id
_entity_poly.type
_entity_poly.pdbx_seq_one_letter_code
_entity_poly.pdbx_strand_id
1 'polypeptide(L)'
;MSKNIRNLIFTWSIILLSIVLTIIPVPDLINSFRLPWLMMTIIYFSIFNVGLIGVLSAWLSGLILDLMAGGLMGENAMILSIISYLSYRFRFQIRVYPIWQIMVVVLIFLSLGELLSIWIQGVSGTMNLSFIEWINISIAVIIWPIFMGFIQKMESVFLE
;
A
#
# COMPACT_ATOMS: atom_id res chain seq x y z
N MET A 1 -22.25 -11.02 15.51
CA MET A 1 -21.77 -10.21 14.37
C MET A 1 -21.29 -11.17 13.30
N SER A 2 -21.74 -11.07 12.05
CA SER A 2 -21.31 -12.03 11.03
C SER A 2 -19.81 -11.93 10.78
N LYS A 3 -19.14 -13.06 10.50
CA LYS A 3 -17.68 -13.09 10.22
C LYS A 3 -17.29 -12.07 9.15
N ASN A 4 -18.16 -11.84 8.17
CA ASN A 4 -17.89 -10.89 7.08
C ASN A 4 -17.82 -9.43 7.56
N ILE A 5 -18.67 -9.04 8.51
CA ILE A 5 -18.66 -7.66 9.05
C ILE A 5 -17.41 -7.45 9.90
N ARG A 6 -17.00 -8.43 10.71
CA ARG A 6 -15.77 -8.36 11.52
C ARG A 6 -14.52 -8.22 10.66
N ASN A 7 -14.43 -9.02 9.60
CA ASN A 7 -13.34 -8.95 8.64
C ASN A 7 -13.28 -7.58 7.94
N LEU A 8 -14.44 -7.04 7.55
CA LEU A 8 -14.51 -5.73 6.90
C LEU A 8 -14.05 -4.61 7.84
N ILE A 9 -14.51 -4.61 9.10
CA ILE A 9 -14.10 -3.61 10.11
C ILE A 9 -12.58 -3.70 10.36
N PHE A 10 -12.05 -4.91 10.50
CA PHE A 10 -10.62 -5.12 10.71
C PHE A 10 -9.78 -4.57 9.54
N THR A 11 -10.17 -4.89 8.31
CA THR A 11 -9.46 -4.43 7.11
C THR A 11 -9.47 -2.90 6.99
N TRP A 12 -10.64 -2.27 7.19
CA TRP A 12 -10.74 -0.80 7.15
C TRP A 12 -9.98 -0.13 8.28
N SER A 13 -9.92 -0.75 9.47
CA SER A 13 -9.11 -0.25 10.59
C SER A 13 -7.61 -0.23 10.26
N ILE A 14 -7.10 -1.29 9.60
CA ILE A 14 -5.70 -1.35 9.17
C ILE A 14 -5.43 -0.33 8.05
N ILE A 15 -6.34 -0.15 7.10
CA ILE A 15 -6.21 0.88 6.06
C ILE A 15 -6.14 2.27 6.67
N LEU A 16 -7.04 2.60 7.60
CA LEU A 16 -7.03 3.89 8.30
C LEU A 16 -5.73 4.10 9.08
N LEU A 17 -5.27 3.07 9.79
CA LEU A 17 -3.99 3.11 10.49
C LEU A 17 -2.83 3.37 9.52
N SER A 18 -2.83 2.70 8.37
CA SER A 18 -1.79 2.88 7.34
C SER A 18 -1.83 4.27 6.71
N ILE A 19 -3.00 4.87 6.52
CA ILE A 19 -3.15 6.27 6.07
C ILE A 19 -2.52 7.20 7.12
N VAL A 20 -2.85 7.02 8.39
CA VAL A 20 -2.31 7.83 9.49
C VAL A 20 -0.78 7.71 9.53
N LEU A 21 -0.24 6.47 9.46
CA LEU A 21 1.21 6.24 9.44
C LEU A 21 1.92 6.88 8.23
N THR A 22 1.24 6.95 7.08
CA THR A 22 1.79 7.59 5.88
C THR A 22 1.83 9.12 6.02
N ILE A 23 0.91 9.72 6.79
CA ILE A 23 0.77 11.17 6.92
C ILE A 23 1.56 11.72 8.12
N ILE A 24 1.79 10.93 9.17
CA ILE A 24 2.50 11.41 10.36
C ILE A 24 3.85 12.01 9.94
N PRO A 25 4.09 13.32 10.24
CA PRO A 25 5.37 13.94 10.00
C PRO A 25 6.39 13.32 10.97
N VAL A 26 7.38 12.65 10.43
CA VAL A 26 8.52 12.15 11.20
C VAL A 26 9.47 13.33 11.43
N PRO A 27 10.16 13.43 12.62
CA PRO A 27 11.10 14.52 12.90
C PRO A 27 12.13 14.72 11.77
N ASP A 28 12.58 15.96 11.55
CA ASP A 28 13.34 16.40 10.38
C ASP A 28 14.57 15.55 10.01
N LEU A 29 15.18 14.87 10.97
CA LEU A 29 16.28 13.94 10.75
C LEU A 29 15.87 12.64 10.03
N ILE A 30 14.59 12.28 10.07
CA ILE A 30 14.04 11.04 9.52
C ILE A 30 12.95 11.36 8.47
N ASN A 31 12.67 12.63 8.22
CA ASN A 31 11.59 13.09 7.31
C ASN A 31 11.77 12.60 5.86
N SER A 32 13.00 12.19 5.52
CA SER A 32 13.32 11.57 4.24
C SER A 32 12.87 10.11 4.12
N PHE A 33 12.56 9.42 5.24
CA PHE A 33 12.19 8.01 5.26
C PHE A 33 10.66 7.85 5.42
N ARG A 34 9.94 8.09 4.34
CA ARG A 34 8.48 7.86 4.29
C ARG A 34 8.19 6.52 3.62
N LEU A 35 7.93 5.50 4.43
CA LEU A 35 7.52 4.21 3.91
C LEU A 35 6.11 4.27 3.32
N PRO A 36 5.86 3.62 2.17
CA PRO A 36 4.53 3.60 1.53
C PRO A 36 3.59 2.59 2.23
N TRP A 37 3.27 2.84 3.53
CA TRP A 37 2.47 1.93 4.36
C TRP A 37 1.14 1.57 3.74
N LEU A 38 0.43 2.57 3.18
CA LEU A 38 -0.86 2.36 2.56
C LEU A 38 -0.76 1.45 1.33
N MET A 39 0.25 1.66 0.47
CA MET A 39 0.44 0.83 -0.72
C MET A 39 0.79 -0.61 -0.34
N MET A 40 1.66 -0.82 0.67
CA MET A 40 1.97 -2.14 1.21
C MET A 40 0.70 -2.84 1.73
N THR A 41 -0.13 -2.14 2.48
CA THR A 41 -1.40 -2.65 3.01
C THR A 41 -2.35 -3.07 1.89
N ILE A 42 -2.52 -2.24 0.87
CA ILE A 42 -3.38 -2.54 -0.28
C ILE A 42 -2.86 -3.76 -1.06
N ILE A 43 -1.55 -3.87 -1.30
CA ILE A 43 -0.94 -5.04 -1.94
C ILE A 43 -1.25 -6.30 -1.13
N TYR A 44 -1.02 -6.28 0.18
CA TYR A 44 -1.26 -7.43 1.07
C TYR A 44 -2.71 -7.91 0.98
N PHE A 45 -3.68 -7.04 1.24
CA PHE A 45 -5.08 -7.41 1.23
C PHE A 45 -5.60 -7.82 -0.15
N SER A 46 -5.12 -7.21 -1.23
CA SER A 46 -5.48 -7.57 -2.60
C SER A 46 -4.99 -8.96 -2.99
N ILE A 47 -3.85 -9.41 -2.41
CA ILE A 47 -3.31 -10.75 -2.65
C ILE A 47 -3.96 -11.79 -1.72
N PHE A 48 -3.98 -11.53 -0.40
CA PHE A 48 -4.29 -12.55 0.60
C PHE A 48 -5.76 -12.55 1.04
N ASN A 49 -6.44 -11.41 1.09
CA ASN A 49 -7.81 -11.25 1.61
C ASN A 49 -8.80 -10.82 0.52
N VAL A 50 -9.01 -11.69 -0.44
CA VAL A 50 -9.89 -11.45 -1.59
C VAL A 50 -11.36 -11.35 -1.15
N GLY A 51 -12.01 -10.29 -1.55
CA GLY A 51 -13.43 -10.01 -1.26
C GLY A 51 -13.67 -8.88 -0.26
N LEU A 52 -12.65 -8.48 0.49
CA LEU A 52 -12.73 -7.35 1.43
C LEU A 52 -12.21 -6.05 0.81
N ILE A 53 -11.18 -6.13 -0.03
CA ILE A 53 -10.63 -5.00 -0.79
C ILE A 53 -10.73 -5.30 -2.28
N GLY A 54 -11.54 -4.49 -2.96
CA GLY A 54 -11.57 -4.39 -4.42
C GLY A 54 -10.85 -3.14 -4.89
N VAL A 55 -10.72 -2.98 -6.20
CA VAL A 55 -10.14 -1.79 -6.82
C VAL A 55 -10.83 -0.50 -6.35
N LEU A 56 -12.15 -0.56 -6.11
CA LEU A 56 -12.93 0.59 -5.63
C LEU A 56 -12.53 1.02 -4.23
N SER A 57 -12.29 0.08 -3.30
CA SER A 57 -11.85 0.42 -1.94
C SER A 57 -10.42 0.94 -1.93
N ALA A 58 -9.54 0.44 -2.79
CA ALA A 58 -8.19 0.98 -2.99
C ALA A 58 -8.25 2.42 -3.53
N TRP A 59 -9.15 2.68 -4.49
CA TRP A 59 -9.39 4.02 -5.02
C TRP A 59 -9.88 4.99 -3.94
N LEU A 60 -10.87 4.58 -3.14
CA LEU A 60 -11.39 5.39 -2.03
C LEU A 60 -10.31 5.70 -0.99
N SER A 61 -9.50 4.71 -0.60
CA SER A 61 -8.41 4.93 0.36
C SER A 61 -7.33 5.87 -0.18
N GLY A 62 -7.02 5.78 -1.47
CA GLY A 62 -6.14 6.72 -2.14
C GLY A 62 -6.70 8.14 -2.19
N LEU A 63 -7.99 8.27 -2.46
CA LEU A 63 -8.67 9.58 -2.46
C LEU A 63 -8.64 10.25 -1.06
N ILE A 64 -8.85 9.44 -0.01
CA ILE A 64 -8.73 9.93 1.38
C ILE A 64 -7.30 10.40 1.65
N LEU A 65 -6.31 9.63 1.21
CA LEU A 65 -4.91 10.03 1.36
C LEU A 65 -4.61 11.34 0.62
N ASP A 66 -5.08 11.50 -0.62
CA ASP A 66 -4.89 12.72 -1.41
C ASP A 66 -5.49 13.96 -0.72
N LEU A 67 -6.69 13.81 -0.17
CA LEU A 67 -7.35 14.90 0.57
C LEU A 67 -6.60 15.29 1.85
N MET A 68 -6.00 14.32 2.53
CA MET A 68 -5.28 14.55 3.79
C MET A 68 -3.84 15.02 3.56
N ALA A 69 -3.18 14.54 2.51
CA ALA A 69 -1.80 14.89 2.20
C ALA A 69 -1.67 16.25 1.48
N GLY A 70 -2.76 16.78 0.90
CA GLY A 70 -2.77 18.07 0.20
C GLY A 70 -1.96 18.09 -1.10
N GLY A 71 -1.68 16.92 -1.69
CA GLY A 71 -1.01 16.76 -2.97
C GLY A 71 -1.96 16.91 -4.18
N LEU A 72 -1.56 16.33 -5.32
CA LEU A 72 -2.42 16.28 -6.50
C LEU A 72 -3.62 15.37 -6.23
N MET A 73 -4.82 15.94 -6.29
CA MET A 73 -6.04 15.18 -6.02
C MET A 73 -6.25 14.10 -7.08
N GLY A 74 -6.32 12.84 -6.65
CA GLY A 74 -6.48 11.67 -7.50
C GLY A 74 -5.19 10.94 -7.87
N GLU A 75 -4.01 11.46 -7.52
CA GLU A 75 -2.72 10.80 -7.77
C GLU A 75 -2.66 9.44 -7.08
N ASN A 76 -2.76 9.41 -5.75
CA ASN A 76 -2.73 8.17 -4.98
C ASN A 76 -3.94 7.28 -5.27
N ALA A 77 -5.13 7.86 -5.50
CA ALA A 77 -6.31 7.10 -5.88
C ALA A 77 -6.10 6.30 -7.16
N MET A 78 -5.50 6.90 -8.19
CA MET A 78 -5.21 6.24 -9.46
C MET A 78 -4.13 5.17 -9.30
N ILE A 79 -3.02 5.48 -8.62
CA ILE A 79 -1.90 4.57 -8.38
C ILE A 79 -2.38 3.33 -7.62
N LEU A 80 -3.08 3.52 -6.49
CA LEU A 80 -3.54 2.41 -5.66
C LEU A 80 -4.59 1.55 -6.38
N SER A 81 -5.41 2.13 -7.26
CA SER A 81 -6.35 1.38 -8.08
C SER A 81 -5.63 0.44 -9.04
N ILE A 82 -4.61 0.93 -9.73
CA ILE A 82 -3.81 0.14 -10.68
C ILE A 82 -3.06 -0.98 -9.94
N ILE A 83 -2.40 -0.65 -8.83
CA ILE A 83 -1.65 -1.62 -8.01
C ILE A 83 -2.57 -2.68 -7.42
N SER A 84 -3.74 -2.29 -6.89
CA SER A 84 -4.74 -3.22 -6.38
C SER A 84 -5.25 -4.16 -7.46
N TYR A 85 -5.54 -3.64 -8.66
CA TYR A 85 -5.97 -4.45 -9.80
C TYR A 85 -4.91 -5.47 -10.20
N LEU A 86 -3.65 -5.06 -10.34
CA LEU A 86 -2.54 -5.95 -10.68
C LEU A 86 -2.32 -7.01 -9.60
N SER A 87 -2.31 -6.61 -8.32
CA SER A 87 -2.17 -7.52 -7.18
C SER A 87 -3.29 -8.55 -7.16
N TYR A 88 -4.52 -8.13 -7.41
CA TYR A 88 -5.69 -9.00 -7.51
C TYR A 88 -5.59 -9.96 -8.72
N ARG A 89 -5.15 -9.47 -9.88
CA ARG A 89 -5.02 -10.25 -11.12
C ARG A 89 -4.02 -11.38 -11.00
N PHE A 90 -2.89 -11.10 -10.35
CA PHE A 90 -1.79 -12.07 -10.20
C PHE A 90 -1.81 -12.84 -8.87
N ARG A 91 -2.82 -12.64 -8.02
CA ARG A 91 -2.89 -13.19 -6.65
C ARG A 91 -2.67 -14.70 -6.56
N PHE A 92 -3.22 -15.48 -7.50
CA PHE A 92 -3.11 -16.94 -7.48
C PHE A 92 -1.67 -17.41 -7.70
N GLN A 93 -0.91 -16.72 -8.53
CA GLN A 93 0.50 -16.99 -8.77
C GLN A 93 1.34 -16.57 -7.56
N ILE A 94 1.11 -15.35 -7.04
CA ILE A 94 1.89 -14.77 -5.94
C ILE A 94 1.73 -15.58 -4.65
N ARG A 95 0.56 -16.12 -4.38
CA ARG A 95 0.30 -16.92 -3.17
C ARG A 95 1.11 -18.22 -3.08
N VAL A 96 1.53 -18.75 -4.21
CA VAL A 96 2.30 -20.00 -4.28
C VAL A 96 3.81 -19.73 -4.19
N TYR A 97 4.22 -18.47 -4.33
CA TYR A 97 5.62 -18.08 -4.34
C TYR A 97 6.26 -18.14 -2.94
N PRO A 98 7.53 -18.55 -2.83
CA PRO A 98 8.31 -18.41 -1.60
C PRO A 98 8.50 -16.91 -1.28
N ILE A 99 8.78 -16.61 -0.01
CA ILE A 99 8.80 -15.24 0.51
C ILE A 99 9.74 -14.29 -0.29
N TRP A 100 10.88 -14.80 -0.74
CA TRP A 100 11.84 -13.99 -1.51
C TRP A 100 11.29 -13.56 -2.88
N GLN A 101 10.48 -14.41 -3.55
CA GLN A 101 9.81 -14.06 -4.80
C GLN A 101 8.67 -13.05 -4.57
N ILE A 102 7.96 -13.18 -3.45
CA ILE A 102 6.96 -12.18 -3.06
C ILE A 102 7.62 -10.81 -2.86
N MET A 103 8.79 -10.76 -2.22
CA MET A 103 9.56 -9.51 -2.06
C MET A 103 9.91 -8.86 -3.41
N VAL A 104 10.31 -9.67 -4.41
CA VAL A 104 10.57 -9.17 -5.77
C VAL A 104 9.30 -8.61 -6.42
N VAL A 105 8.17 -9.28 -6.27
CA VAL A 105 6.88 -8.79 -6.79
C VAL A 105 6.47 -7.49 -6.11
N VAL A 106 6.64 -7.40 -4.79
CA VAL A 106 6.37 -6.17 -4.03
C VAL A 106 7.27 -5.04 -4.49
N LEU A 107 8.57 -5.31 -4.71
CA LEU A 107 9.51 -4.34 -5.28
C LEU A 107 9.00 -3.80 -6.63
N ILE A 108 8.56 -4.69 -7.52
CA ILE A 108 8.03 -4.31 -8.84
C ILE A 108 6.78 -3.44 -8.67
N PHE A 109 5.86 -3.80 -7.79
CA PHE A 109 4.62 -3.03 -7.60
C PHE A 109 4.88 -1.65 -6.96
N LEU A 110 5.76 -1.57 -5.96
CA LEU A 110 6.14 -0.29 -5.36
C LEU A 110 6.87 0.61 -6.37
N SER A 111 7.80 0.05 -7.14
CA SER A 111 8.51 0.79 -8.19
C SER A 111 7.56 1.26 -9.31
N LEU A 112 6.59 0.44 -9.69
CA LEU A 112 5.56 0.83 -10.65
C LEU A 112 4.71 2.00 -10.11
N GLY A 113 4.34 1.96 -8.83
CA GLY A 113 3.63 3.06 -8.19
C GLY A 113 4.41 4.36 -8.23
N GLU A 114 5.70 4.32 -7.93
CA GLU A 114 6.59 5.48 -7.99
C GLU A 114 6.74 6.03 -9.42
N LEU A 115 6.91 5.15 -10.41
CA LEU A 115 6.98 5.56 -11.82
C LEU A 115 5.68 6.24 -12.28
N LEU A 116 4.53 5.74 -11.85
CA LEU A 116 3.23 6.37 -12.13
C LEU A 116 3.13 7.75 -11.46
N SER A 117 3.59 7.88 -10.21
CA SER A 117 3.64 9.16 -9.50
C SER A 117 4.50 10.18 -10.25
N ILE A 118 5.72 9.81 -10.61
CA ILE A 118 6.63 10.66 -11.40
C ILE A 118 5.97 11.08 -12.72
N TRP A 119 5.29 10.16 -13.40
CA TRP A 119 4.61 10.46 -14.65
C TRP A 119 3.45 11.45 -14.47
N ILE A 120 2.60 11.24 -13.47
CA ILE A 120 1.48 12.15 -13.16
C ILE A 120 1.99 13.55 -12.80
N GLN A 121 3.02 13.62 -11.93
CA GLN A 121 3.65 14.87 -11.52
C GLN A 121 4.35 15.58 -12.70
N GLY A 122 4.92 14.80 -13.61
CA GLY A 122 5.51 15.34 -14.84
C GLY A 122 4.48 16.03 -15.74
N VAL A 123 3.29 15.43 -15.90
CA VAL A 123 2.19 16.02 -16.67
C VAL A 123 1.61 17.26 -15.98
N SER A 124 1.54 17.27 -14.65
CA SER A 124 1.02 18.42 -13.87
C SER A 124 2.05 19.55 -13.67
N GLY A 125 3.30 19.37 -14.10
CA GLY A 125 4.36 20.37 -13.95
C GLY A 125 4.91 20.52 -12.52
N THR A 126 4.61 19.57 -11.63
CA THR A 126 5.05 19.55 -10.23
C THR A 126 6.15 18.53 -9.97
N MET A 127 6.86 18.13 -11.03
CA MET A 127 7.85 17.06 -10.98
C MET A 127 8.93 17.30 -9.90
N ASN A 128 9.02 16.38 -8.96
CA ASN A 128 10.07 16.34 -7.95
C ASN A 128 10.77 14.98 -8.00
N LEU A 129 11.90 14.91 -8.69
CA LEU A 129 12.72 13.69 -8.75
C LEU A 129 13.54 13.58 -7.48
N SER A 130 13.17 12.66 -6.59
CA SER A 130 13.90 12.37 -5.37
C SER A 130 14.43 10.94 -5.38
N PHE A 131 15.76 10.77 -5.29
CA PHE A 131 16.36 9.45 -5.09
C PHE A 131 15.97 8.81 -3.75
N ILE A 132 15.49 9.61 -2.81
CA ILE A 132 15.06 9.15 -1.48
C ILE A 132 13.87 8.19 -1.59
N GLU A 133 12.95 8.40 -2.54
CA GLU A 133 11.79 7.53 -2.76
C GLU A 133 12.22 6.10 -3.13
N TRP A 134 13.27 5.95 -3.94
CA TRP A 134 13.82 4.63 -4.29
C TRP A 134 14.47 3.92 -3.11
N ILE A 135 15.11 4.68 -2.21
CA ILE A 135 15.63 4.15 -0.95
C ILE A 135 14.47 3.69 -0.06
N ASN A 136 13.40 4.46 0.05
CA ASN A 136 12.20 4.12 0.82
C ASN A 136 11.54 2.83 0.32
N ILE A 137 11.45 2.65 -1.01
CA ILE A 137 10.96 1.42 -1.63
C ILE A 137 11.84 0.22 -1.25
N SER A 138 13.17 0.38 -1.30
CA SER A 138 14.10 -0.70 -0.94
C SER A 138 13.95 -1.11 0.53
N ILE A 139 13.80 -0.15 1.43
CA ILE A 139 13.56 -0.39 2.86
C ILE A 139 12.19 -1.06 3.06
N ALA A 140 11.14 -0.60 2.36
CA ALA A 140 9.81 -1.19 2.43
C ALA A 140 9.81 -2.67 2.04
N VAL A 141 10.56 -3.04 1.01
CA VAL A 141 10.71 -4.44 0.58
C VAL A 141 11.44 -5.30 1.63
N ILE A 142 12.47 -4.76 2.29
CA ILE A 142 13.18 -5.47 3.37
C ILE A 142 12.26 -5.68 4.58
N ILE A 143 11.42 -4.71 4.89
CA ILE A 143 10.45 -4.76 6.01
C ILE A 143 9.25 -5.66 5.67
N TRP A 144 8.97 -5.92 4.39
CA TRP A 144 7.80 -6.66 3.94
C TRP A 144 7.53 -7.98 4.69
N PRO A 145 8.49 -8.89 4.91
CA PRO A 145 8.23 -10.16 5.60
C PRO A 145 7.77 -9.95 7.06
N ILE A 146 8.32 -8.94 7.73
CA ILE A 146 7.93 -8.59 9.11
C ILE A 146 6.52 -8.01 9.11
N PHE A 147 6.22 -7.10 8.17
CA PHE A 147 4.92 -6.50 8.00
C PHE A 147 3.83 -7.54 7.70
N MET A 148 4.10 -8.47 6.77
CA MET A 148 3.21 -9.56 6.43
C MET A 148 2.92 -10.46 7.65
N GLY A 149 3.97 -10.87 8.39
CA GLY A 149 3.83 -11.68 9.59
C GLY A 149 3.03 -10.97 10.70
N PHE A 150 3.22 -9.67 10.84
CA PHE A 150 2.48 -8.86 11.80
C PHE A 150 0.98 -8.81 11.47
N ILE A 151 0.62 -8.54 10.21
CA ILE A 151 -0.80 -8.51 9.81
C ILE A 151 -1.43 -9.89 9.95
N GLN A 152 -0.76 -10.96 9.54
CA GLN A 152 -1.26 -12.33 9.70
C GLN A 152 -1.51 -12.69 11.17
N LYS A 153 -0.62 -12.29 12.07
CA LYS A 153 -0.80 -12.51 13.51
C LYS A 153 -1.99 -11.71 14.06
N MET A 154 -2.14 -10.45 13.64
CA MET A 154 -3.31 -9.65 14.04
C MET A 154 -4.60 -10.27 13.48
N GLU A 155 -4.58 -10.74 12.26
CA GLU A 155 -5.72 -11.40 11.62
C GLU A 155 -6.13 -12.67 12.40
N SER A 156 -5.18 -13.53 12.81
CA SER A 156 -5.47 -14.73 13.60
C SER A 156 -6.10 -14.40 14.95
N VAL A 157 -5.64 -13.35 15.64
CA VAL A 157 -6.18 -12.94 16.96
C VAL A 157 -7.59 -12.32 16.84
N PHE A 158 -7.86 -11.56 15.77
CA PHE A 158 -9.15 -10.86 15.61
C PHE A 158 -10.23 -11.73 14.97
N LEU A 159 -9.86 -12.78 14.24
CA LEU A 159 -10.81 -13.61 13.46
C LEU A 159 -11.16 -14.95 14.14
N GLU A 160 -10.47 -15.30 15.21
CA GLU A 160 -10.91 -16.35 16.15
C GLU A 160 -12.10 -15.85 16.98
#